data_a0d106073776c1e277720532440b2561
#
_entry.id   a0d106073776c1e277720532440b2561
#
_cell.length_a   1.000
_cell.length_b   1.000
_cell.length_c   1.000
_cell.angle_alpha   90.00
_cell.angle_beta   90.00
_cell.angle_gamma   90.00
#
_symmetry.space_group_name_H-M   'P 1'
#
loop_
_entity.id
_entity.type
_entity.pdbx_description
1 polymer ?
#
loop_
_entity_poly.entity_id
_entity_poly.type
_entity_poly.pdbx_seq_one_letter_code
_entity_poly.pdbx_strand_id
1 'polypeptide(L)'
;YHVQVDKRFYSVPHALVGQTLELRITAATVEVLHKGQRVAAHPRHGRGRFETVTGHMPKSHQAHRDWSPGRFMHWAGGIGPCTAQVIRQQLEHRPHPEHGYRACLGLLNLSRRYPRQRLEKACERALSIRSASYQSISSILKQGLDQQLLEQEEDAQGELPLHTNVRGAGYYH
;
A
#
# COMPACT_ATOMS: atom_id res chain seq x y z
N TYR A 1 -8.45 -18.67 5.70
CA TYR A 1 -7.81 -19.86 5.13
C TYR A 1 -6.95 -20.63 6.14
N HIS A 2 -7.37 -20.66 7.42
CA HIS A 2 -6.75 -21.49 8.44
C HIS A 2 -7.82 -22.30 9.16
N VAL A 3 -7.47 -23.52 9.53
CA VAL A 3 -8.23 -24.37 10.46
C VAL A 3 -7.51 -24.39 11.80
N GLN A 4 -8.26 -24.41 12.89
CA GLN A 4 -7.69 -24.44 14.22
C GLN A 4 -7.73 -25.85 14.79
N VAL A 5 -6.58 -26.33 15.29
CA VAL A 5 -6.43 -27.61 16.00
C VAL A 5 -5.52 -27.35 17.19
N ASP A 6 -5.90 -27.75 18.39
CA ASP A 6 -5.09 -27.64 19.63
C ASP A 6 -4.50 -26.23 19.83
N LYS A 7 -5.30 -25.17 19.65
CA LYS A 7 -4.88 -23.74 19.75
C LYS A 7 -3.84 -23.32 18.71
N ARG A 8 -3.58 -24.12 17.67
CA ARG A 8 -2.70 -23.80 16.53
C ARG A 8 -3.52 -23.66 15.27
N PHE A 9 -2.98 -22.87 14.32
CA PHE A 9 -3.65 -22.56 13.05
C PHE A 9 -2.85 -23.14 11.88
N TYR A 10 -3.52 -23.96 11.06
CA TYR A 10 -2.95 -24.62 9.90
C TYR A 10 -3.60 -24.10 8.63
N SER A 11 -2.82 -23.67 7.66
CA SER A 11 -3.36 -23.09 6.44
C SER A 11 -3.96 -24.13 5.51
N VAL A 12 -5.01 -23.75 4.83
CA VAL A 12 -5.66 -24.50 3.75
C VAL A 12 -5.75 -23.60 2.51
N PRO A 13 -5.84 -24.16 1.29
CA PRO A 13 -6.05 -23.35 0.09
C PRO A 13 -7.19 -22.34 0.28
N HIS A 14 -6.95 -21.07 0.00
CA HIS A 14 -7.93 -20.00 0.23
C HIS A 14 -9.25 -20.18 -0.53
N ALA A 15 -9.23 -20.94 -1.64
CA ALA A 15 -10.43 -21.29 -2.39
C ALA A 15 -11.45 -22.13 -1.57
N LEU A 16 -11.00 -22.73 -0.47
CA LEU A 16 -11.83 -23.57 0.41
C LEU A 16 -12.40 -22.79 1.61
N VAL A 17 -12.22 -21.46 1.67
CA VAL A 17 -12.84 -20.64 2.72
C VAL A 17 -14.36 -20.75 2.65
N GLY A 18 -14.99 -21.03 3.79
CA GLY A 18 -16.43 -21.25 3.89
C GLY A 18 -16.88 -22.69 3.59
N GLN A 19 -15.97 -23.59 3.21
CA GLN A 19 -16.26 -25.00 3.01
C GLN A 19 -16.05 -25.80 4.30
N THR A 20 -16.80 -26.90 4.44
CA THR A 20 -16.58 -27.88 5.50
C THR A 20 -15.42 -28.79 5.13
N LEU A 21 -14.47 -28.94 6.04
CA LEU A 21 -13.26 -29.72 5.85
C LEU A 21 -13.18 -30.82 6.91
N GLU A 22 -12.67 -31.98 6.53
CA GLU A 22 -12.36 -33.08 7.42
C GLU A 22 -10.90 -33.01 7.87
N LEU A 23 -10.65 -33.34 9.12
CA LEU A 23 -9.29 -33.32 9.66
C LEU A 23 -8.88 -34.74 10.08
N ARG A 24 -7.73 -35.19 9.64
CA ARG A 24 -7.06 -36.38 10.13
C ARG A 24 -5.85 -35.96 10.95
N ILE A 25 -5.90 -36.22 12.24
CA ILE A 25 -4.85 -35.84 13.18
C ILE A 25 -4.11 -37.10 13.64
N THR A 26 -2.81 -37.09 13.42
CA THR A 26 -1.90 -38.13 13.91
C THR A 26 -0.99 -37.56 15.01
N ALA A 27 -0.12 -38.37 15.57
CA ALA A 27 0.90 -37.90 16.52
C ALA A 27 1.84 -36.82 15.90
N ALA A 28 2.17 -36.94 14.60
CA ALA A 28 3.16 -36.10 13.93
C ALA A 28 2.55 -35.08 12.93
N THR A 29 1.35 -35.34 12.41
CA THR A 29 0.79 -34.56 11.28
C THR A 29 -0.66 -34.17 11.52
N VAL A 30 -1.05 -33.05 10.91
CA VAL A 30 -2.43 -32.61 10.70
C VAL A 30 -2.68 -32.61 9.21
N GLU A 31 -3.52 -33.50 8.73
CA GLU A 31 -3.96 -33.56 7.34
C GLU A 31 -5.36 -32.97 7.22
N VAL A 32 -5.57 -32.18 6.17
CA VAL A 32 -6.86 -31.58 5.86
C VAL A 32 -7.39 -32.20 4.57
N LEU A 33 -8.62 -32.68 4.64
CA LEU A 33 -9.32 -33.34 3.51
C LEU A 33 -10.55 -32.51 3.12
N HIS A 34 -10.81 -32.46 1.83
CA HIS A 34 -12.04 -31.92 1.27
C HIS A 34 -12.61 -32.93 0.29
N LYS A 35 -13.84 -33.38 0.55
CA LYS A 35 -14.52 -34.43 -0.24
C LYS A 35 -13.66 -35.70 -0.42
N GLY A 36 -13.03 -36.16 0.67
CA GLY A 36 -12.15 -37.32 0.69
C GLY A 36 -10.75 -37.14 0.08
N GLN A 37 -10.44 -35.99 -0.53
CA GLN A 37 -9.12 -35.68 -1.08
C GLN A 37 -8.30 -34.83 -0.12
N ARG A 38 -7.02 -35.20 0.09
CA ARG A 38 -6.10 -34.43 0.92
C ARG A 38 -5.71 -33.14 0.20
N VAL A 39 -6.08 -32.00 0.80
CA VAL A 39 -5.81 -30.64 0.28
C VAL A 39 -4.68 -29.93 0.99
N ALA A 40 -4.33 -30.36 2.21
CA ALA A 40 -3.18 -29.86 2.95
C ALA A 40 -2.65 -30.90 3.94
N ALA A 41 -1.37 -30.81 4.27
CA ALA A 41 -0.74 -31.58 5.34
C ALA A 41 0.31 -30.71 6.03
N HIS A 42 0.33 -30.73 7.35
CA HIS A 42 1.22 -29.92 8.18
C HIS A 42 1.84 -30.74 9.31
N PRO A 43 3.05 -30.42 9.76
CA PRO A 43 3.58 -31.00 10.98
C PRO A 43 2.75 -30.49 12.18
N ARG A 44 2.34 -31.43 13.07
CA ARG A 44 1.55 -31.09 14.27
C ARG A 44 2.32 -30.23 15.27
N HIS A 45 3.64 -30.42 15.37
CA HIS A 45 4.53 -29.81 16.35
C HIS A 45 5.51 -28.82 15.73
N GLY A 46 5.03 -27.89 14.85
CA GLY A 46 5.86 -26.80 14.32
C GLY A 46 6.25 -25.76 15.38
N ARG A 47 7.17 -24.83 15.03
CA ARG A 47 7.74 -23.85 16.00
C ARG A 47 6.82 -22.69 16.36
N GLY A 48 5.72 -22.44 15.64
CA GLY A 48 4.87 -21.27 15.82
C GLY A 48 3.39 -21.62 16.06
N ARG A 49 2.59 -20.60 16.39
CA ARG A 49 1.14 -20.71 16.52
C ARG A 49 0.46 -20.89 15.16
N PHE A 50 1.09 -20.37 14.11
CA PHE A 50 0.58 -20.43 12.73
C PHE A 50 1.54 -21.25 11.88
N GLU A 51 1.01 -22.25 11.17
CA GLU A 51 1.72 -23.03 10.16
C GLU A 51 1.10 -22.69 8.80
N THR A 52 1.80 -21.84 8.02
CA THR A 52 1.23 -21.28 6.81
C THR A 52 2.07 -21.62 5.58
N VAL A 53 1.44 -22.31 4.63
CA VAL A 53 2.00 -22.59 3.31
C VAL A 53 1.68 -21.42 2.38
N THR A 54 2.68 -20.83 1.73
CA THR A 54 2.52 -19.64 0.88
C THR A 54 1.54 -19.88 -0.27
N GLY A 55 1.53 -21.09 -0.88
CA GLY A 55 0.60 -21.45 -1.94
C GLY A 55 -0.88 -21.48 -1.52
N HIS A 56 -1.18 -21.54 -0.22
CA HIS A 56 -2.55 -21.49 0.29
C HIS A 56 -3.11 -20.08 0.37
N MET A 57 -2.25 -19.08 0.34
CA MET A 57 -2.66 -17.66 0.45
C MET A 57 -3.30 -17.15 -0.84
N PRO A 58 -4.29 -16.24 -0.76
CA PRO A 58 -4.70 -15.43 -1.90
C PRO A 58 -3.50 -14.66 -2.47
N LYS A 59 -3.50 -14.39 -3.78
CA LYS A 59 -2.42 -13.62 -4.44
C LYS A 59 -2.16 -12.26 -3.81
N SER A 60 -3.20 -11.61 -3.30
CA SER A 60 -3.09 -10.34 -2.56
C SER A 60 -2.29 -10.48 -1.26
N HIS A 61 -2.48 -11.56 -0.50
CA HIS A 61 -1.74 -11.83 0.72
C HIS A 61 -0.29 -12.26 0.45
N GLN A 62 -0.07 -13.03 -0.62
CA GLN A 62 1.28 -13.37 -1.09
C GLN A 62 2.07 -12.12 -1.44
N ALA A 63 1.47 -11.19 -2.20
CA ALA A 63 2.07 -9.92 -2.53
C ALA A 63 2.46 -9.10 -1.29
N HIS A 64 1.60 -9.09 -0.24
CA HIS A 64 1.92 -8.44 1.03
C HIS A 64 3.14 -9.05 1.74
N ARG A 65 3.27 -10.37 1.70
CA ARG A 65 4.39 -11.08 2.32
C ARG A 65 5.71 -10.87 1.57
N ASP A 66 5.65 -10.77 0.24
CA ASP A 66 6.82 -10.63 -0.62
C ASP A 66 7.40 -9.21 -0.61
N TRP A 67 6.65 -8.21 -0.13
CA TRP A 67 7.07 -6.83 -0.09
C TRP A 67 7.53 -6.41 1.31
N SER A 68 8.69 -5.76 1.35
CA SER A 68 9.26 -5.11 2.53
C SER A 68 9.42 -3.60 2.23
N PRO A 69 9.59 -2.74 3.26
CA PRO A 69 9.88 -1.32 3.05
C PRO A 69 11.05 -1.10 2.10
N GLY A 70 12.15 -1.85 2.29
CA GLY A 70 13.33 -1.76 1.43
C GLY A 70 13.04 -2.14 -0.03
N ARG A 71 12.21 -3.15 -0.26
CA ARG A 71 11.85 -3.57 -1.61
C ARG A 71 10.95 -2.55 -2.32
N PHE A 72 10.01 -1.92 -1.60
CA PHE A 72 9.23 -0.80 -2.13
C PHE A 72 10.12 0.38 -2.48
N MET A 73 11.06 0.76 -1.62
CA MET A 73 11.99 1.85 -1.86
C MET A 73 12.91 1.59 -3.06
N HIS A 74 13.45 0.37 -3.17
CA HIS A 74 14.27 -0.02 -4.32
C HIS A 74 13.48 0.06 -5.63
N TRP A 75 12.26 -0.49 -5.65
CA TRP A 75 11.38 -0.40 -6.81
C TRP A 75 11.06 1.06 -7.19
N ALA A 76 10.69 1.88 -6.22
CA ALA A 76 10.31 3.28 -6.44
C ALA A 76 11.49 4.10 -6.97
N GLY A 77 12.71 3.86 -6.45
CA GLY A 77 13.95 4.47 -6.93
C GLY A 77 14.26 4.16 -8.41
N GLY A 78 13.83 2.98 -8.89
CA GLY A 78 13.93 2.61 -10.31
C GLY A 78 12.93 3.34 -11.22
N ILE A 79 11.94 4.06 -10.66
CA ILE A 79 11.01 4.92 -11.42
C ILE A 79 11.51 6.36 -11.38
N GLY A 80 11.72 6.92 -10.19
CA GLY A 80 12.24 8.26 -10.03
C GLY A 80 12.18 8.76 -8.58
N PRO A 81 12.80 9.93 -8.30
CA PRO A 81 12.92 10.48 -6.94
C PRO A 81 11.57 10.86 -6.32
N CYS A 82 10.64 11.40 -7.10
CA CYS A 82 9.32 11.79 -6.57
C CYS A 82 8.50 10.57 -6.19
N THR A 83 8.53 9.50 -7.00
CA THR A 83 7.89 8.23 -6.66
C THR A 83 8.50 7.63 -5.39
N ALA A 84 9.84 7.67 -5.24
CA ALA A 84 10.51 7.20 -4.03
C ALA A 84 10.12 8.03 -2.79
N GLN A 85 9.98 9.34 -2.93
CA GLN A 85 9.54 10.23 -1.85
C GLN A 85 8.08 9.92 -1.43
N VAL A 86 7.18 9.72 -2.38
CA VAL A 86 5.79 9.33 -2.09
C VAL A 86 5.75 7.99 -1.35
N ILE A 87 6.47 6.98 -1.82
CA ILE A 87 6.53 5.66 -1.16
C ILE A 87 7.08 5.79 0.26
N ARG A 88 8.14 6.57 0.47
CA ARG A 88 8.69 6.84 1.80
C ARG A 88 7.63 7.44 2.72
N GLN A 89 6.91 8.46 2.28
CA GLN A 89 5.83 9.08 3.06
C GLN A 89 4.73 8.07 3.43
N GLN A 90 4.33 7.18 2.51
CA GLN A 90 3.33 6.14 2.81
C GLN A 90 3.79 5.14 3.87
N LEU A 91 5.09 4.88 3.96
CA LEU A 91 5.68 3.93 4.92
C LEU A 91 5.95 4.57 6.28
N GLU A 92 6.37 5.84 6.31
CA GLU A 92 6.83 6.55 7.53
C GLU A 92 5.68 7.23 8.30
N HIS A 93 4.65 7.75 7.60
CA HIS A 93 3.54 8.47 8.23
C HIS A 93 2.57 7.58 9.02
N ARG A 94 2.87 6.31 9.19
CA ARG A 94 2.01 5.36 9.89
C ARG A 94 2.79 4.66 11.01
N PRO A 95 2.13 4.34 12.14
CA PRO A 95 2.78 3.67 13.28
C PRO A 95 3.47 2.36 12.89
N HIS A 96 2.91 1.66 11.87
CA HIS A 96 3.49 0.45 11.31
C HIS A 96 3.60 0.58 9.79
N PRO A 97 4.78 0.30 9.19
CA PRO A 97 4.99 0.36 7.74
C PRO A 97 3.98 -0.47 6.94
N GLU A 98 3.55 -1.59 7.50
CA GLU A 98 2.56 -2.50 6.87
C GLU A 98 1.22 -1.81 6.55
N HIS A 99 0.83 -0.79 7.31
CA HIS A 99 -0.38 -0.01 7.03
C HIS A 99 -0.26 0.82 5.74
N GLY A 100 0.97 1.12 5.32
CA GLY A 100 1.27 1.79 4.05
C GLY A 100 1.28 0.86 2.84
N TYR A 101 1.44 -0.45 3.05
CA TYR A 101 1.64 -1.41 1.96
C TYR A 101 0.51 -1.44 0.94
N ARG A 102 -0.74 -1.26 1.35
CA ARG A 102 -1.88 -1.19 0.42
C ARG A 102 -1.74 -0.02 -0.56
N ALA A 103 -1.33 1.15 -0.09
CA ALA A 103 -1.10 2.31 -0.93
C ALA A 103 0.10 2.07 -1.86
N CYS A 104 1.20 1.54 -1.34
CA CYS A 104 2.40 1.20 -2.12
C CYS A 104 2.10 0.16 -3.22
N LEU A 105 1.34 -0.88 -2.92
CA LEU A 105 0.89 -1.87 -3.91
C LEU A 105 -0.06 -1.25 -4.94
N GLY A 106 -0.89 -0.30 -4.53
CA GLY A 106 -1.73 0.47 -5.45
C GLY A 106 -0.89 1.26 -6.46
N LEU A 107 0.15 1.96 -6.00
CA LEU A 107 1.08 2.70 -6.85
C LEU A 107 1.86 1.76 -7.78
N LEU A 108 2.29 0.60 -7.28
CA LEU A 108 2.89 -0.46 -8.10
C LEU A 108 1.97 -0.91 -9.23
N ASN A 109 0.67 -1.05 -8.96
CA ASN A 109 -0.29 -1.42 -9.99
C ASN A 109 -0.52 -0.29 -11.01
N LEU A 110 -0.43 0.98 -10.60
CA LEU A 110 -0.45 2.11 -11.53
C LEU A 110 0.74 2.08 -12.47
N SER A 111 1.95 1.73 -11.98
CA SER A 111 3.15 1.62 -12.84
C SER A 111 3.07 0.54 -13.93
N ARG A 112 2.14 -0.41 -13.78
CA ARG A 112 1.85 -1.41 -14.82
C ARG A 112 0.90 -0.91 -15.90
N ARG A 113 0.10 0.12 -15.59
CA ARG A 113 -0.91 0.70 -16.49
C ARG A 113 -0.40 1.94 -17.19
N TYR A 114 0.49 2.68 -16.56
CA TYR A 114 1.01 3.95 -17.06
C TYR A 114 2.54 3.88 -17.20
N PRO A 115 3.13 4.57 -18.20
CA PRO A 115 4.58 4.68 -18.34
C PRO A 115 5.23 5.26 -17.09
N ARG A 116 6.46 4.85 -16.78
CA ARG A 116 7.21 5.30 -15.60
C ARG A 116 7.30 6.83 -15.51
N GLN A 117 7.56 7.50 -16.63
CA GLN A 117 7.65 8.95 -16.71
C GLN A 117 6.35 9.64 -16.29
N ARG A 118 5.19 9.09 -16.68
CA ARG A 118 3.89 9.63 -16.28
C ARG A 118 3.63 9.46 -14.79
N LEU A 119 3.98 8.29 -14.25
CA LEU A 119 3.84 8.05 -12.80
C LEU A 119 4.73 9.00 -12.00
N GLU A 120 5.97 9.23 -12.44
CA GLU A 120 6.90 10.15 -11.79
C GLU A 120 6.37 11.59 -11.78
N LYS A 121 5.90 12.11 -12.93
CA LYS A 121 5.27 13.45 -13.02
C LYS A 121 4.00 13.56 -12.18
N ALA A 122 3.19 12.49 -12.12
CA ALA A 122 2.01 12.48 -11.26
C ALA A 122 2.38 12.51 -9.77
N CYS A 123 3.44 11.82 -9.38
CA CYS A 123 3.99 11.87 -8.03
C CYS A 123 4.55 13.26 -7.70
N GLU A 124 5.30 13.87 -8.62
CA GLU A 124 5.81 15.23 -8.50
C GLU A 124 4.66 16.23 -8.25
N ARG A 125 3.63 16.20 -9.10
CA ARG A 125 2.44 17.04 -8.92
C ARG A 125 1.72 16.79 -7.60
N ALA A 126 1.56 15.54 -7.20
CA ALA A 126 0.94 15.19 -5.93
C ALA A 126 1.74 15.70 -4.72
N LEU A 127 3.06 15.73 -4.81
CA LEU A 127 3.94 16.30 -3.79
C LEU A 127 3.83 17.83 -3.75
N SER A 128 3.78 18.52 -4.89
CA SER A 128 3.66 19.99 -4.96
C SER A 128 2.36 20.48 -4.31
N ILE A 129 1.24 19.78 -4.53
CA ILE A 129 -0.04 20.10 -3.90
C ILE A 129 -0.21 19.47 -2.50
N ARG A 130 0.86 18.93 -1.92
CA ARG A 130 0.88 18.26 -0.59
C ARG A 130 -0.18 17.17 -0.41
N SER A 131 -0.55 16.50 -1.48
CA SER A 131 -1.56 15.43 -1.49
C SER A 131 -1.01 14.14 -2.09
N ALA A 132 0.06 13.62 -1.51
CA ALA A 132 0.79 12.43 -1.96
C ALA A 132 0.05 11.12 -1.61
N SER A 133 -1.25 11.04 -1.89
CA SER A 133 -2.06 9.84 -1.67
C SER A 133 -2.22 9.01 -2.95
N TYR A 134 -2.51 7.70 -2.80
CA TYR A 134 -2.86 6.86 -3.94
C TYR A 134 -4.04 7.43 -4.75
N GLN A 135 -5.06 7.97 -4.07
CA GLN A 135 -6.25 8.51 -4.72
C GLN A 135 -5.91 9.74 -5.57
N SER A 136 -5.11 10.66 -5.04
CA SER A 136 -4.66 11.86 -5.75
C SER A 136 -3.85 11.50 -6.98
N ILE A 137 -2.85 10.62 -6.84
CA ILE A 137 -1.98 10.18 -7.96
C ILE A 137 -2.81 9.46 -9.03
N SER A 138 -3.72 8.58 -8.62
CA SER A 138 -4.62 7.90 -9.55
C SER A 138 -5.53 8.87 -10.31
N SER A 139 -6.04 9.91 -9.64
CA SER A 139 -6.86 10.96 -10.25
C SER A 139 -6.06 11.79 -11.25
N ILE A 140 -4.85 12.25 -10.86
CA ILE A 140 -3.92 13.00 -11.73
C ILE A 140 -3.65 12.22 -13.03
N LEU A 141 -3.34 10.92 -12.92
CA LEU A 141 -3.08 10.07 -14.08
C LEU A 141 -4.30 9.85 -14.96
N LYS A 142 -5.49 9.66 -14.37
CA LYS A 142 -6.74 9.47 -15.12
C LYS A 142 -7.16 10.72 -15.88
N GLN A 143 -6.95 11.89 -15.28
CA GLN A 143 -7.32 13.17 -15.87
C GLN A 143 -6.23 13.76 -16.79
N GLY A 144 -5.05 13.10 -16.86
CA GLY A 144 -3.92 13.57 -17.66
C GLY A 144 -3.24 14.83 -17.14
N LEU A 145 -3.48 15.20 -15.88
CA LEU A 145 -2.89 16.38 -15.25
C LEU A 145 -1.36 16.29 -15.12
N ASP A 146 -0.81 15.07 -15.14
CA ASP A 146 0.63 14.80 -15.18
C ASP A 146 1.32 15.31 -16.45
N GLN A 147 0.55 15.57 -17.51
CA GLN A 147 1.04 16.08 -18.80
C GLN A 147 0.95 17.60 -18.93
N GLN A 148 0.22 18.27 -18.03
CA GLN A 148 0.14 19.72 -17.98
C GLN A 148 1.33 20.27 -17.22
N LEU A 149 1.87 21.39 -17.69
CA LEU A 149 2.92 22.12 -16.96
C LEU A 149 2.42 22.43 -15.55
N LEU A 150 3.27 22.18 -14.56
CA LEU A 150 3.06 22.76 -13.22
C LEU A 150 3.22 24.26 -13.42
N GLU A 151 2.13 25.02 -13.29
CA GLU A 151 2.25 26.45 -13.05
C GLU A 151 3.03 26.56 -11.74
N GLN A 152 4.27 27.02 -11.83
CA GLN A 152 4.98 27.53 -10.67
C GLN A 152 4.11 28.69 -10.21
N GLU A 153 3.44 28.55 -9.07
CA GLU A 153 3.03 29.71 -8.31
C GLU A 153 4.34 30.43 -7.98
N GLU A 154 4.80 31.29 -8.90
CA GLU A 154 5.63 32.42 -8.54
C GLU A 154 4.86 33.08 -7.41
N ASP A 155 5.50 33.19 -6.24
CA ASP A 155 5.02 33.95 -5.11
C ASP A 155 4.47 35.28 -5.62
N ALA A 156 3.21 35.30 -5.97
CA ALA A 156 2.43 36.51 -6.03
C ALA A 156 2.19 36.93 -4.57
N GLN A 157 3.28 37.29 -3.87
CA GLN A 157 3.21 38.32 -2.89
C GLN A 157 2.94 39.61 -3.66
N GLY A 158 1.71 39.65 -4.22
CA GLY A 158 1.15 40.91 -4.67
C GLY A 158 1.15 41.81 -3.46
N GLU A 159 1.85 42.96 -3.55
CA GLU A 159 1.72 44.03 -2.60
C GLU A 159 0.24 44.18 -2.29
N LEU A 160 -0.13 43.99 -1.01
CA LEU A 160 -1.48 44.22 -0.56
C LEU A 160 -1.87 45.62 -1.01
N PRO A 161 -2.94 45.78 -1.79
CA PRO A 161 -3.34 47.11 -2.24
C PRO A 161 -3.52 47.95 -0.99
N LEU A 162 -2.79 49.09 -0.93
CA LEU A 162 -2.92 50.08 0.14
C LEU A 162 -4.38 50.47 0.26
N HIS A 163 -5.07 49.87 1.22
CA HIS A 163 -6.46 50.16 1.45
C HIS A 163 -6.57 51.55 2.02
N THR A 164 -7.28 52.45 1.33
CA THR A 164 -7.48 53.86 1.72
C THR A 164 -8.12 54.04 3.09
N ASN A 165 -8.44 52.92 3.79
CA ASN A 165 -9.07 52.92 5.11
C ASN A 165 -8.08 52.52 6.24
N VAL A 166 -6.76 52.60 6.00
CA VAL A 166 -5.77 52.50 7.08
C VAL A 166 -5.71 53.85 7.79
N ARG A 167 -6.38 53.95 8.92
CA ARG A 167 -6.31 55.10 9.83
C ARG A 167 -4.91 55.18 10.44
N GLY A 168 -4.11 56.16 9.99
CA GLY A 168 -2.76 56.35 10.48
C GLY A 168 -2.75 56.77 11.98
N ALA A 169 -1.55 56.72 12.58
CA ALA A 169 -1.33 57.01 14.02
C ALA A 169 -1.84 58.38 14.49
N GLY A 170 -2.14 59.33 13.58
CA GLY A 170 -2.69 60.65 13.89
C GLY A 170 -4.20 60.75 14.10
N TYR A 171 -4.94 59.61 14.05
CA TYR A 171 -6.39 59.64 14.18
C TYR A 171 -6.89 59.64 15.66
N TYR A 172 -6.02 59.39 16.62
CA TYR A 172 -6.32 59.31 18.04
C TYR A 172 -5.71 60.51 18.77
N HIS A 173 -6.30 61.70 18.64
CA HIS A 173 -6.10 62.88 19.47
C HIS A 173 -7.44 63.38 19.94
#